data_64b0668944c5e662499010a48922bb39
#
_entry.id   64b0668944c5e662499010a48922bb39
#
_cell.length_a   1.000
_cell.length_b   1.000
_cell.length_c   1.000
_cell.angle_alpha   90.00
_cell.angle_beta   90.00
_cell.angle_gamma   90.00
#
_symmetry.space_group_name_H-M   'P 1'
#
loop_
_entity.id
_entity.type
_entity.pdbx_description
1 polymer ?
#
loop_
_entity_poly.entity_id
_entity_poly.type
_entity_poly.pdbx_seq_one_letter_code
_entity_poly.pdbx_strand_id
1 'polypeptide(L)'
;MDTAAVLIVSDRADLPLLLRGPCAARGLRLAWEPDADRGLGPAAAAYRLVLLDAAMAGVDAPEAVRAFRGHSTLPLVVISLLTRAADPIATLESGADDYVGGPLDPEEVVARVRAVLRRQRVDRVATGANGVAEAGGVRLECAARQACVEGASVALTAVEFDLLEHLVRHAGRKVLRDDLTRAAWGRQASPLDRSLDVHISRLRRKIAAGARIVTVRGVGYMLAVSPITPESSANHSGVVNEPLRSRPGTAHLV
;
A
#
# COMPACT_ATOMS: atom_id res chain seq x y z
N MET A 1 13.14 15.75 20.75
CA MET A 1 12.97 14.54 19.92
C MET A 1 11.54 14.05 20.10
N ASP A 2 10.76 14.09 19.06
CA ASP A 2 9.37 13.62 19.08
C ASP A 2 9.36 12.09 19.20
N THR A 3 9.09 11.60 20.40
CA THR A 3 9.13 10.15 20.70
C THR A 3 7.88 9.52 20.14
N ALA A 4 8.02 8.69 19.10
CA ALA A 4 6.89 8.07 18.45
C ALA A 4 6.08 7.18 19.42
N ALA A 5 4.80 7.46 19.56
CA ALA A 5 3.90 6.70 20.40
C ALA A 5 3.31 5.53 19.60
N VAL A 6 3.45 4.31 20.12
CA VAL A 6 2.89 3.06 19.59
C VAL A 6 1.84 2.59 20.56
N LEU A 7 0.63 2.31 20.08
CA LEU A 7 -0.43 1.71 20.86
C LEU A 7 -0.40 0.19 20.70
N ILE A 8 -0.28 -0.53 21.80
CA ILE A 8 -0.47 -1.99 21.84
C ILE A 8 -1.93 -2.25 22.25
N VAL A 9 -2.63 -3.00 21.43
CA VAL A 9 -3.98 -3.48 21.69
C VAL A 9 -3.89 -4.98 21.96
N SER A 10 -4.05 -5.37 23.22
CA SER A 10 -3.93 -6.77 23.67
C SER A 10 -4.57 -6.91 25.05
N ASP A 11 -5.35 -7.97 25.28
CA ASP A 11 -5.88 -8.34 26.59
C ASP A 11 -4.81 -8.97 27.52
N ARG A 12 -3.59 -9.16 27.02
CA ARG A 12 -2.45 -9.77 27.70
C ARG A 12 -1.51 -8.72 28.26
N ALA A 13 -1.39 -8.64 29.58
CA ALA A 13 -0.49 -7.69 30.25
C ALA A 13 1.00 -7.99 30.10
N ASP A 14 1.36 -9.25 29.75
CA ASP A 14 2.76 -9.66 29.54
C ASP A 14 3.35 -9.08 28.24
N LEU A 15 2.54 -8.89 27.21
CA LEU A 15 3.00 -8.41 25.90
C LEU A 15 3.59 -7.00 25.96
N PRO A 16 2.91 -5.97 26.52
CA PRO A 16 3.52 -4.65 26.67
C PRO A 16 4.75 -4.67 27.58
N LEU A 17 4.82 -5.54 28.59
CA LEU A 17 6.00 -5.70 29.42
C LEU A 17 7.20 -6.25 28.62
N LEU A 18 6.96 -7.24 27.77
CA LEU A 18 7.97 -7.86 26.90
C LEU A 18 8.56 -6.83 25.90
N LEU A 19 7.73 -5.96 25.35
CA LEU A 19 8.13 -4.99 24.32
C LEU A 19 8.66 -3.67 24.88
N ARG A 20 8.40 -3.35 26.15
CA ARG A 20 8.76 -2.05 26.75
C ARG A 20 10.25 -1.74 26.67
N GLY A 21 11.10 -2.68 27.08
CA GLY A 21 12.56 -2.51 27.07
C GLY A 21 13.12 -2.28 25.67
N PRO A 22 12.88 -3.20 24.73
CA PRO A 22 13.29 -3.07 23.33
C PRO A 22 12.79 -1.81 22.64
N CYS A 23 11.54 -1.38 22.90
CA CYS A 23 10.98 -0.14 22.37
C CYS A 23 11.68 1.09 22.95
N ALA A 24 11.84 1.17 24.27
CA ALA A 24 12.49 2.27 24.96
C ALA A 24 13.94 2.47 24.49
N ALA A 25 14.69 1.38 24.33
CA ALA A 25 16.06 1.38 23.81
C ALA A 25 16.16 2.00 22.40
N ARG A 26 15.04 2.07 21.67
CA ARG A 26 14.97 2.62 20.32
C ARG A 26 14.14 3.91 20.20
N GLY A 27 13.87 4.55 21.35
CA GLY A 27 13.16 5.83 21.42
C GLY A 27 11.68 5.73 21.04
N LEU A 28 11.04 4.59 21.26
CA LEU A 28 9.60 4.41 21.08
C LEU A 28 8.91 4.44 22.44
N ARG A 29 7.81 5.16 22.54
CA ARG A 29 6.90 5.11 23.69
C ARG A 29 5.79 4.14 23.41
N LEU A 30 5.48 3.27 24.37
CA LEU A 30 4.36 2.35 24.31
C LEU A 30 3.20 2.88 25.17
N ALA A 31 2.00 2.80 24.62
CA ALA A 31 0.76 2.79 25.34
C ALA A 31 0.10 1.42 25.21
N TRP A 32 -0.75 1.06 26.15
CA TRP A 32 -1.44 -0.22 26.16
C TRP A 32 -2.93 -0.01 26.37
N GLU A 33 -3.73 -0.70 25.57
CA GLU A 33 -5.18 -0.75 25.68
C GLU A 33 -5.61 -2.23 25.65
N PRO A 34 -6.24 -2.73 26.71
CA PRO A 34 -6.67 -4.12 26.78
C PRO A 34 -7.97 -4.40 26.01
N ASP A 35 -8.71 -3.38 25.63
CA ASP A 35 -9.97 -3.48 24.91
C ASP A 35 -9.78 -3.16 23.43
N ALA A 36 -10.20 -4.08 22.56
CA ALA A 36 -10.00 -3.95 21.11
C ALA A 36 -10.85 -2.82 20.51
N ASP A 37 -12.09 -2.66 20.94
CA ASP A 37 -13.01 -1.64 20.41
C ASP A 37 -12.48 -0.23 20.73
N ARG A 38 -11.95 -0.06 21.95
CA ARG A 38 -11.33 1.20 22.37
C ARG A 38 -10.01 1.45 21.64
N GLY A 39 -9.15 0.42 21.54
CA GLY A 39 -7.83 0.53 20.94
C GLY A 39 -7.87 0.71 19.43
N LEU A 40 -8.87 0.17 18.76
CA LEU A 40 -9.07 0.32 17.31
C LEU A 40 -10.07 1.44 16.97
N GLY A 41 -10.64 2.11 17.96
CA GLY A 41 -11.54 3.24 17.77
C GLY A 41 -10.83 4.55 17.40
N PRO A 42 -11.58 5.68 17.37
CA PRO A 42 -11.05 6.99 16.99
C PRO A 42 -9.88 7.48 17.85
N ALA A 43 -9.77 7.02 19.10
CA ALA A 43 -8.66 7.38 20.00
C ALA A 43 -7.29 6.89 19.48
N ALA A 44 -7.25 5.88 18.61
CA ALA A 44 -6.03 5.41 17.96
C ALA A 44 -5.32 6.52 17.17
N ALA A 45 -6.04 7.53 16.70
CA ALA A 45 -5.47 8.66 15.95
C ALA A 45 -4.44 9.49 16.75
N ALA A 46 -4.41 9.36 18.08
CA ALA A 46 -3.40 9.99 18.93
C ALA A 46 -2.02 9.31 18.84
N TYR A 47 -1.96 8.15 18.23
CA TYR A 47 -0.74 7.34 18.07
C TYR A 47 -0.22 7.38 16.64
N ARG A 48 0.99 6.84 16.46
CA ARG A 48 1.63 6.79 15.13
C ARG A 48 1.56 5.41 14.51
N LEU A 49 1.27 4.40 15.30
CA LEU A 49 1.11 3.01 14.87
C LEU A 49 0.29 2.26 15.91
N VAL A 50 -0.55 1.35 15.47
CA VAL A 50 -1.22 0.36 16.28
C VAL A 50 -0.55 -1.00 16.10
N LEU A 51 -0.30 -1.68 17.21
CA LEU A 51 0.17 -3.07 17.27
C LEU A 51 -0.97 -3.90 17.85
N LEU A 52 -1.64 -4.68 17.02
CA LEU A 52 -2.80 -5.51 17.40
C LEU A 52 -2.36 -6.94 17.67
N ASP A 53 -2.70 -7.45 18.85
CA ASP A 53 -2.55 -8.87 19.18
C ASP A 53 -3.70 -9.69 18.58
N ALA A 54 -3.38 -10.57 17.64
CA ALA A 54 -4.36 -11.46 17.00
C ALA A 54 -4.87 -12.58 17.92
N ALA A 55 -4.27 -12.75 19.11
CA ALA A 55 -4.66 -13.79 20.07
C ALA A 55 -5.65 -13.30 21.13
N MET A 56 -6.11 -12.06 21.04
CA MET A 56 -7.11 -11.50 21.95
C MET A 56 -8.41 -12.31 21.92
N ALA A 57 -8.99 -12.54 23.09
CA ALA A 57 -10.26 -13.26 23.21
C ALA A 57 -11.39 -12.51 22.49
N GLY A 58 -12.15 -13.24 21.66
CA GLY A 58 -13.29 -12.69 20.93
C GLY A 58 -12.93 -11.79 19.74
N VAL A 59 -11.66 -11.64 19.39
CA VAL A 59 -11.21 -10.83 18.26
C VAL A 59 -10.90 -11.71 17.04
N ASP A 60 -11.65 -11.51 15.96
CA ASP A 60 -11.26 -11.97 14.62
C ASP A 60 -10.33 -10.91 13.98
N ALA A 61 -9.05 -11.20 13.88
CA ALA A 61 -8.07 -10.21 13.44
C ALA A 61 -8.33 -9.68 12.02
N PRO A 62 -8.68 -10.48 10.99
CA PRO A 62 -9.10 -9.98 9.69
C PRO A 62 -10.30 -9.02 9.75
N GLU A 63 -11.30 -9.33 10.55
CA GLU A 63 -12.50 -8.49 10.71
C GLU A 63 -12.17 -7.18 11.42
N ALA A 64 -11.43 -7.25 12.53
CA ALA A 64 -10.98 -6.09 13.30
C ALA A 64 -10.12 -5.14 12.43
N VAL A 65 -9.20 -5.68 11.63
CA VAL A 65 -8.40 -4.90 10.68
C VAL A 65 -9.29 -4.24 9.63
N ARG A 66 -10.27 -4.94 9.09
CA ARG A 66 -11.20 -4.39 8.09
C ARG A 66 -12.03 -3.25 8.66
N ALA A 67 -12.57 -3.44 9.87
CA ALA A 67 -13.33 -2.41 10.59
C ALA A 67 -12.46 -1.16 10.83
N PHE A 68 -11.23 -1.33 11.32
CA PHE A 68 -10.27 -0.25 11.52
C PHE A 68 -9.96 0.51 10.22
N ARG A 69 -9.80 -0.19 9.10
CA ARG A 69 -9.56 0.42 7.80
C ARG A 69 -10.76 1.18 7.23
N GLY A 70 -11.95 0.93 7.73
CA GLY A 70 -13.14 1.69 7.38
C GLY A 70 -13.07 3.18 7.78
N HIS A 71 -12.23 3.52 8.77
CA HIS A 71 -12.10 4.88 9.29
C HIS A 71 -10.66 5.37 9.50
N SER A 72 -9.63 4.52 9.31
CA SER A 72 -8.25 4.88 9.59
C SER A 72 -7.25 4.34 8.57
N THR A 73 -6.32 5.19 8.16
CA THR A 73 -5.13 4.81 7.38
C THR A 73 -3.87 4.69 8.24
N LEU A 74 -4.02 4.83 9.57
CA LEU A 74 -2.91 4.72 10.52
C LEU A 74 -2.22 3.36 10.36
N PRO A 75 -0.89 3.29 10.40
CA PRO A 75 -0.18 2.02 10.36
C PRO A 75 -0.67 1.03 11.41
N LEU A 76 -0.97 -0.18 10.96
CA LEU A 76 -1.46 -1.28 11.78
C LEU A 76 -0.62 -2.53 11.50
N VAL A 77 0.13 -2.96 12.51
CA VAL A 77 0.87 -4.21 12.49
C VAL A 77 0.15 -5.22 13.37
N VAL A 78 -0.10 -6.41 12.84
CA VAL A 78 -0.71 -7.50 13.60
C VAL A 78 0.38 -8.44 14.08
N ILE A 79 0.33 -8.79 15.36
CA ILE A 79 1.22 -9.78 15.95
C ILE A 79 0.43 -10.98 16.43
N SER A 80 1.03 -12.16 16.33
CA SER A 80 0.45 -13.39 16.85
C SER A 80 1.51 -14.19 17.59
N LEU A 81 1.30 -14.35 18.89
CA LEU A 81 2.15 -15.18 19.74
C LEU A 81 1.90 -16.67 19.52
N LEU A 82 0.73 -17.02 19.03
CA LEU A 82 0.31 -18.39 18.77
C LEU A 82 0.39 -18.69 17.28
N THR A 83 0.97 -19.81 16.93
CA THR A 83 1.25 -20.24 15.55
C THR A 83 -0.01 -20.31 14.64
N ARG A 84 -1.23 -20.17 15.18
CA ARG A 84 -2.50 -20.28 14.47
C ARG A 84 -3.60 -19.33 14.98
N ALA A 85 -3.26 -18.23 15.63
CA ALA A 85 -4.28 -17.31 16.15
C ALA A 85 -5.02 -16.53 15.04
N ALA A 86 -4.38 -16.32 13.89
CA ALA A 86 -5.03 -15.71 12.73
C ALA A 86 -4.34 -16.18 11.44
N ASP A 87 -5.07 -16.18 10.33
CA ASP A 87 -4.50 -16.38 9.00
C ASP A 87 -3.72 -15.11 8.57
N PRO A 88 -2.38 -15.21 8.40
CA PRO A 88 -1.58 -14.05 8.00
C PRO A 88 -2.02 -13.44 6.66
N ILE A 89 -2.40 -14.28 5.70
CA ILE A 89 -2.81 -13.81 4.37
C ILE A 89 -4.13 -13.07 4.47
N ALA A 90 -5.14 -13.65 5.11
CA ALA A 90 -6.44 -13.00 5.30
C ALA A 90 -6.31 -11.68 6.09
N THR A 91 -5.44 -11.65 7.10
CA THR A 91 -5.18 -10.44 7.90
C THR A 91 -4.53 -9.34 7.06
N LEU A 92 -3.52 -9.67 6.26
CA LEU A 92 -2.90 -8.72 5.33
C LEU A 92 -3.89 -8.27 4.25
N GLU A 93 -4.69 -9.17 3.68
CA GLU A 93 -5.73 -8.83 2.70
C GLU A 93 -6.81 -7.92 3.27
N SER A 94 -7.08 -7.99 4.57
CA SER A 94 -8.02 -7.09 5.25
C SER A 94 -7.48 -5.69 5.46
N GLY A 95 -6.15 -5.49 5.39
CA GLY A 95 -5.58 -4.14 5.46
C GLY A 95 -4.44 -3.95 6.44
N ALA A 96 -3.97 -4.95 7.15
CA ALA A 96 -2.77 -4.83 7.96
C ALA A 96 -1.57 -4.44 7.09
N ASP A 97 -0.68 -3.62 7.64
CA ASP A 97 0.57 -3.20 6.95
C ASP A 97 1.66 -4.26 7.08
N ASP A 98 1.69 -4.99 8.18
CA ASP A 98 2.58 -6.15 8.36
C ASP A 98 1.93 -7.15 9.33
N TYR A 99 2.44 -8.40 9.30
CA TYR A 99 2.04 -9.46 10.20
C TYR A 99 3.29 -10.15 10.76
N VAL A 100 3.36 -10.28 12.07
CA VAL A 100 4.47 -10.95 12.78
C VAL A 100 3.94 -12.18 13.49
N GLY A 101 4.24 -13.35 12.95
CA GLY A 101 3.87 -14.65 13.56
C GLY A 101 4.91 -15.13 14.57
N GLY A 102 4.45 -15.97 15.52
CA GLY A 102 5.32 -16.55 16.54
C GLY A 102 6.27 -17.68 16.04
N PRO A 103 7.31 -18.01 16.81
CA PRO A 103 7.60 -17.48 18.14
C PRO A 103 8.03 -16.01 18.09
N LEU A 104 7.48 -15.19 19.00
CA LEU A 104 7.67 -13.75 18.97
C LEU A 104 9.07 -13.38 19.47
N ASP A 105 9.88 -12.81 18.61
CA ASP A 105 11.11 -12.12 18.99
C ASP A 105 10.81 -10.63 19.19
N PRO A 106 10.93 -10.09 20.43
CA PRO A 106 10.70 -8.68 20.71
C PRO A 106 11.54 -7.73 19.84
N GLU A 107 12.76 -8.11 19.52
CA GLU A 107 13.65 -7.33 18.68
C GLU A 107 13.17 -7.29 17.23
N GLU A 108 12.63 -8.39 16.71
CA GLU A 108 12.02 -8.45 15.39
C GLU A 108 10.77 -7.55 15.33
N VAL A 109 9.88 -7.64 16.32
CA VAL A 109 8.68 -6.79 16.38
C VAL A 109 9.07 -5.32 16.34
N VAL A 110 10.01 -4.91 17.20
CA VAL A 110 10.45 -3.51 17.27
C VAL A 110 11.14 -3.08 15.98
N ALA A 111 11.92 -3.95 15.34
CA ALA A 111 12.54 -3.66 14.06
C ALA A 111 11.48 -3.40 12.96
N ARG A 112 10.41 -4.19 12.92
CA ARG A 112 9.29 -4.01 11.98
C ARG A 112 8.49 -2.74 12.27
N VAL A 113 8.14 -2.49 13.52
CA VAL A 113 7.49 -1.25 13.96
C VAL A 113 8.32 -0.03 13.54
N ARG A 114 9.63 -0.04 13.78
CA ARG A 114 10.53 1.05 13.36
C ARG A 114 10.59 1.19 11.85
N ALA A 115 10.60 0.11 11.12
CA ALA A 115 10.61 0.15 9.66
C ALA A 115 9.36 0.87 9.13
N VAL A 116 8.19 0.59 9.68
CA VAL A 116 6.93 1.26 9.33
C VAL A 116 6.95 2.73 9.75
N LEU A 117 7.42 3.06 10.97
CA LEU A 117 7.45 4.44 11.49
C LEU A 117 8.52 5.32 10.83
N ARG A 118 9.67 4.77 10.44
CA ARG A 118 10.77 5.52 9.82
C ARG A 118 10.33 6.22 8.55
N ARG A 119 9.47 5.61 7.78
CA ARG A 119 8.95 6.13 6.51
C ARG A 119 8.13 7.39 6.69
N GLN A 120 7.34 7.44 7.75
CA GLN A 120 6.62 8.68 8.10
C GLN A 120 7.57 9.85 8.41
N ARG A 121 8.86 9.59 8.69
CA ARG A 121 9.87 10.61 9.02
C ARG A 121 10.82 10.93 7.86
N VAL A 122 11.24 9.93 7.08
CA VAL A 122 12.24 10.12 6.00
C VAL A 122 11.66 10.95 4.87
N ASP A 123 10.35 10.82 4.59
CA ASP A 123 9.67 11.61 3.57
C ASP A 123 9.58 13.11 3.90
N ARG A 124 9.86 13.50 5.16
CA ARG A 124 9.88 14.91 5.59
C ARG A 124 11.25 15.60 5.48
N VAL A 125 12.35 14.86 5.42
CA VAL A 125 13.69 15.46 5.61
C VAL A 125 14.72 15.09 4.53
N ALA A 126 14.65 13.93 3.90
CA ALA A 126 15.80 13.35 3.18
C ALA A 126 15.74 13.35 1.65
N THR A 127 14.62 13.67 1.06
CA THR A 127 14.58 13.91 -0.38
C THR A 127 14.14 15.33 -0.61
N GLY A 128 14.95 16.16 -1.23
CA GLY A 128 14.57 17.45 -1.80
C GLY A 128 13.50 17.33 -2.89
N ALA A 129 12.62 16.35 -2.70
CA ALA A 129 11.46 15.98 -3.46
C ALA A 129 10.20 16.33 -2.66
N ASN A 130 9.98 17.65 -2.45
CA ASN A 130 8.62 18.18 -2.38
C ASN A 130 7.92 17.88 -3.72
N GLY A 131 8.11 16.68 -4.24
CA GLY A 131 7.78 16.32 -5.60
C GLY A 131 6.52 15.51 -5.66
N VAL A 132 5.77 15.83 -6.66
CA VAL A 132 4.75 14.98 -7.22
C VAL A 132 5.47 13.87 -7.99
N ALA A 133 5.13 12.59 -7.75
CA ALA A 133 5.53 11.47 -8.59
C ALA A 133 4.32 11.07 -9.46
N GLU A 134 4.54 10.92 -10.76
CA GLU A 134 3.45 10.71 -11.70
C GLU A 134 3.85 9.72 -12.78
N ALA A 135 3.00 8.74 -13.04
CA ALA A 135 3.17 7.80 -14.14
C ALA A 135 1.85 7.09 -14.47
N GLY A 136 1.54 7.02 -15.76
CA GLY A 136 0.24 6.50 -16.22
C GLY A 136 -0.91 7.15 -15.48
N GLY A 137 -2.00 7.23 -15.40
CA GLY A 137 -3.00 7.99 -14.66
C GLY A 137 -2.85 8.04 -13.12
N VAL A 138 -1.68 7.72 -12.56
CA VAL A 138 -1.38 7.79 -11.12
C VAL A 138 -0.56 9.02 -10.81
N ARG A 139 -1.03 9.82 -9.85
CA ARG A 139 -0.35 10.99 -9.29
C ARG A 139 -0.22 10.84 -7.78
N LEU A 140 0.99 11.02 -7.26
CA LEU A 140 1.31 10.92 -5.84
C LEU A 140 1.85 12.26 -5.33
N GLU A 141 1.24 12.79 -4.30
CA GLU A 141 1.77 13.92 -3.53
C GLU A 141 2.56 13.36 -2.34
N CYS A 142 3.86 13.22 -2.54
CA CYS A 142 4.72 12.48 -1.61
C CYS A 142 4.75 13.09 -0.21
N ALA A 143 4.80 14.44 -0.11
CA ALA A 143 4.83 15.14 1.19
C ALA A 143 3.53 14.96 2.00
N ALA A 144 2.39 14.95 1.32
CA ALA A 144 1.08 14.75 1.94
C ALA A 144 0.68 13.27 2.02
N ARG A 145 1.44 12.36 1.38
CA ARG A 145 1.12 10.93 1.21
C ARG A 145 -0.28 10.72 0.62
N GLN A 146 -0.65 11.55 -0.32
CA GLN A 146 -1.92 11.45 -1.04
C GLN A 146 -1.72 10.85 -2.42
N ALA A 147 -2.68 10.05 -2.84
CA ALA A 147 -2.69 9.40 -4.15
C ALA A 147 -3.97 9.74 -4.90
N CYS A 148 -3.82 10.06 -6.17
CA CYS A 148 -4.93 10.21 -7.10
C CYS A 148 -4.71 9.26 -8.29
N VAL A 149 -5.81 8.66 -8.77
CA VAL A 149 -5.83 7.80 -9.95
C VAL A 149 -6.91 8.35 -10.89
N GLU A 150 -6.54 8.72 -12.11
CA GLU A 150 -7.42 9.41 -13.06
C GLU A 150 -8.16 10.60 -12.43
N GLY A 151 -7.45 11.37 -11.57
CA GLY A 151 -7.99 12.52 -10.87
C GLY A 151 -8.84 12.21 -9.63
N ALA A 152 -9.20 10.96 -9.39
CA ALA A 152 -9.93 10.55 -8.19
C ALA A 152 -8.99 10.22 -7.04
N SER A 153 -9.27 10.71 -5.83
CA SER A 153 -8.50 10.38 -4.63
C SER A 153 -8.65 8.91 -4.25
N VAL A 154 -7.53 8.26 -3.94
CA VAL A 154 -7.48 6.85 -3.55
C VAL A 154 -6.85 6.70 -2.18
N ALA A 155 -7.58 6.09 -1.24
CA ALA A 155 -7.06 5.81 0.09
C ALA A 155 -6.08 4.64 0.06
N LEU A 156 -4.82 4.91 0.42
CA LEU A 156 -3.75 3.91 0.53
C LEU A 156 -3.29 3.79 1.98
N THR A 157 -2.95 2.57 2.40
CA THR A 157 -2.21 2.38 3.66
C THR A 157 -0.77 2.88 3.49
N ALA A 158 -0.03 2.99 4.60
CA ALA A 158 1.35 3.46 4.57
C ALA A 158 2.23 2.60 3.65
N VAL A 159 2.09 1.28 3.72
CA VAL A 159 2.85 0.32 2.90
C VAL A 159 2.43 0.37 1.43
N GLU A 160 1.14 0.46 1.16
CA GLU A 160 0.63 0.58 -0.21
C GLU A 160 1.15 1.85 -0.90
N PHE A 161 1.20 2.97 -0.16
CA PHE A 161 1.75 4.21 -0.68
C PHE A 161 3.24 4.07 -1.02
N ASP A 162 4.05 3.50 -0.12
CA ASP A 162 5.49 3.33 -0.33
C ASP A 162 5.80 2.42 -1.52
N LEU A 163 5.05 1.32 -1.65
CA LEU A 163 5.16 0.42 -2.80
C LEU A 163 4.80 1.12 -4.11
N LEU A 164 3.70 1.87 -4.10
CA LEU A 164 3.23 2.58 -5.29
C LEU A 164 4.19 3.70 -5.67
N GLU A 165 4.68 4.49 -4.71
CA GLU A 165 5.67 5.54 -4.95
C GLU A 165 6.93 4.95 -5.59
N HIS A 166 7.45 3.84 -5.04
CA HIS A 166 8.62 3.19 -5.61
C HIS A 166 8.39 2.71 -7.03
N LEU A 167 7.23 2.13 -7.32
CA LEU A 167 6.85 1.67 -8.66
C LEU A 167 6.67 2.84 -9.65
N VAL A 168 6.04 3.94 -9.21
CA VAL A 168 5.83 5.14 -10.04
C VAL A 168 7.15 5.78 -10.40
N ARG A 169 8.09 5.93 -9.44
CA ARG A 169 9.44 6.46 -9.71
C ARG A 169 10.27 5.59 -10.66
N HIS A 170 9.93 4.32 -10.79
CA HIS A 170 10.58 3.35 -11.67
C HIS A 170 9.64 2.87 -12.78
N ALA A 171 8.67 3.69 -13.17
CA ALA A 171 7.66 3.32 -14.17
C ALA A 171 8.30 2.84 -15.48
N GLY A 172 7.75 1.79 -16.07
CA GLY A 172 8.29 1.14 -17.27
C GLY A 172 9.54 0.27 -17.02
N ARG A 173 10.06 0.22 -15.79
CA ARG A 173 11.23 -0.59 -15.45
C ARG A 173 10.84 -1.75 -14.54
N LYS A 174 11.60 -2.85 -14.65
CA LYS A 174 11.50 -4.00 -13.75
C LYS A 174 12.07 -3.61 -12.39
N VAL A 175 11.29 -3.79 -11.32
CA VAL A 175 11.71 -3.55 -9.93
C VAL A 175 11.82 -4.89 -9.23
N LEU A 176 12.94 -5.13 -8.56
CA LEU A 176 13.21 -6.38 -7.86
C LEU A 176 12.30 -6.52 -6.63
N ARG A 177 11.98 -7.76 -6.26
CA ARG A 177 11.24 -8.03 -5.02
C ARG A 177 11.96 -7.46 -3.80
N ASP A 178 13.28 -7.61 -3.72
CA ASP A 178 14.09 -7.09 -2.62
C ASP A 178 14.02 -5.57 -2.52
N ASP A 179 14.03 -4.86 -3.64
CA ASP A 179 13.94 -3.40 -3.64
C ASP A 179 12.57 -2.92 -3.16
N LEU A 180 11.49 -3.57 -3.61
CA LEU A 180 10.14 -3.31 -3.13
C LEU A 180 9.99 -3.64 -1.64
N THR A 181 10.51 -4.79 -1.20
CA THR A 181 10.44 -5.19 0.21
C THR A 181 11.26 -4.24 1.09
N ARG A 182 12.43 -3.80 0.61
CA ARG A 182 13.24 -2.80 1.30
C ARG A 182 12.55 -1.44 1.33
N ALA A 183 11.96 -1.02 0.21
CA ALA A 183 11.15 0.19 0.15
C ALA A 183 9.95 0.09 1.07
N ALA A 184 9.24 -1.02 1.12
CA ALA A 184 8.03 -1.23 1.91
C ALA A 184 8.25 -1.62 3.37
N TRP A 185 9.30 -2.29 3.79
CA TRP A 185 9.52 -2.75 5.17
C TRP A 185 10.95 -2.55 5.69
N GLY A 186 11.86 -1.99 4.88
CA GLY A 186 13.26 -1.75 5.27
C GLY A 186 14.08 -3.03 5.50
N ARG A 187 13.59 -4.18 5.04
CA ARG A 187 14.23 -5.49 5.16
C ARG A 187 14.36 -6.18 3.80
N GLN A 188 15.11 -7.25 3.74
CA GLN A 188 15.20 -8.09 2.54
C GLN A 188 13.94 -8.95 2.39
N ALA A 189 13.64 -9.32 1.15
CA ALA A 189 12.59 -10.27 0.87
C ALA A 189 12.95 -11.66 1.41
N SER A 190 11.97 -12.34 2.02
CA SER A 190 12.09 -13.74 2.38
C SER A 190 11.27 -14.58 1.39
N PRO A 191 11.77 -15.74 0.96
CA PRO A 191 11.04 -16.62 0.04
C PRO A 191 9.68 -17.08 0.57
N LEU A 192 9.53 -17.14 1.89
CA LEU A 192 8.30 -17.57 2.56
C LEU A 192 7.34 -16.41 2.86
N ASP A 193 7.81 -15.17 2.74
CA ASP A 193 7.01 -13.98 3.03
C ASP A 193 6.18 -13.57 1.83
N ARG A 194 4.87 -13.72 1.95
CA ARG A 194 3.89 -13.34 0.94
C ARG A 194 3.33 -11.94 1.09
N SER A 195 3.78 -11.17 2.07
CA SER A 195 3.26 -9.82 2.35
C SER A 195 3.32 -8.92 1.11
N LEU A 196 4.44 -8.94 0.37
CA LEU A 196 4.58 -8.15 -0.85
C LEU A 196 3.50 -8.50 -1.89
N ASP A 197 3.25 -9.81 -2.12
CA ASP A 197 2.28 -10.25 -3.13
C ASP A 197 0.86 -9.82 -2.77
N VAL A 198 0.50 -9.90 -1.49
CA VAL A 198 -0.80 -9.46 -0.96
C VAL A 198 -0.98 -7.95 -1.17
N HIS A 199 0.00 -7.13 -0.79
CA HIS A 199 -0.08 -5.68 -0.96
C HIS A 199 -0.11 -5.28 -2.45
N ILE A 200 0.65 -5.94 -3.31
CA ILE A 200 0.59 -5.71 -4.76
C ILE A 200 -0.79 -6.08 -5.32
N SER A 201 -1.40 -7.17 -4.85
CA SER A 201 -2.75 -7.55 -5.25
C SER A 201 -3.78 -6.48 -4.87
N ARG A 202 -3.68 -5.93 -3.66
CA ARG A 202 -4.53 -4.84 -3.19
C ARG A 202 -4.32 -3.54 -3.99
N LEU A 203 -3.07 -3.17 -4.24
CA LEU A 203 -2.75 -2.01 -5.07
C LEU A 203 -3.34 -2.14 -6.47
N ARG A 204 -3.22 -3.30 -7.10
CA ARG A 204 -3.82 -3.55 -8.43
C ARG A 204 -5.29 -3.20 -8.46
N ARG A 205 -6.05 -3.58 -7.43
CA ARG A 205 -7.49 -3.27 -7.34
C ARG A 205 -7.74 -1.77 -7.17
N LYS A 206 -6.91 -1.08 -6.38
CA LYS A 206 -7.08 0.33 -6.08
C LYS A 206 -6.70 1.26 -7.23
N ILE A 207 -5.72 0.87 -8.06
CA ILE A 207 -5.21 1.72 -9.16
C ILE A 207 -5.65 1.25 -10.55
N ALA A 208 -6.57 0.29 -10.63
CA ALA A 208 -6.98 -0.36 -11.89
C ALA A 208 -7.48 0.61 -12.96
N ALA A 209 -8.02 1.77 -12.56
CA ALA A 209 -8.55 2.78 -13.49
C ALA A 209 -7.43 3.49 -14.28
N GLY A 210 -6.23 3.71 -13.70
CA GLY A 210 -5.21 4.57 -14.30
C GLY A 210 -3.86 3.88 -14.57
N ALA A 211 -3.60 2.72 -13.96
CA ALA A 211 -2.31 2.04 -14.15
C ALA A 211 -2.38 0.54 -13.93
N ARG A 212 -1.40 -0.17 -14.47
CA ARG A 212 -1.30 -1.62 -14.37
C ARG A 212 0.02 -2.06 -13.79
N ILE A 213 0.00 -2.78 -12.67
CA ILE A 213 1.19 -3.46 -12.13
C ILE A 213 1.29 -4.85 -12.75
N VAL A 214 2.36 -5.12 -13.48
CA VAL A 214 2.65 -6.40 -14.15
C VAL A 214 3.61 -7.20 -13.29
N THR A 215 3.38 -8.52 -13.19
CA THR A 215 4.34 -9.44 -12.55
C THR A 215 5.41 -9.83 -13.57
N VAL A 216 6.66 -9.63 -13.23
CA VAL A 216 7.82 -10.10 -14.00
C VAL A 216 8.32 -11.38 -13.34
N ARG A 217 7.99 -12.53 -13.91
CA ARG A 217 8.30 -13.84 -13.32
C ARG A 217 9.78 -13.97 -12.98
N GLY A 218 10.10 -14.46 -11.79
CA GLY A 218 11.46 -14.63 -11.30
C GLY A 218 12.21 -13.35 -10.94
N VAL A 219 11.62 -12.16 -11.15
CA VAL A 219 12.27 -10.86 -10.91
C VAL A 219 11.52 -10.02 -9.88
N GLY A 220 10.27 -9.68 -10.13
CA GLY A 220 9.50 -8.79 -9.28
C GLY A 220 8.29 -8.20 -10.01
N TYR A 221 8.18 -6.87 -9.99
CA TYR A 221 7.02 -6.15 -10.52
C TYR A 221 7.44 -4.95 -11.37
N MET A 222 6.51 -4.48 -12.21
CA MET A 222 6.70 -3.30 -13.06
C MET A 222 5.38 -2.54 -13.15
N LEU A 223 5.41 -1.24 -12.98
CA LEU A 223 4.29 -0.38 -13.35
C LEU A 223 4.33 -0.18 -14.87
N ALA A 224 3.36 -0.75 -15.56
CA ALA A 224 3.24 -0.55 -17.00
C ALA A 224 2.74 0.87 -17.27
N VAL A 225 3.49 1.61 -18.06
CA VAL A 225 3.06 2.90 -18.61
C VAL A 225 2.46 2.57 -19.98
N SER A 226 1.14 2.59 -20.10
CA SER A 226 0.54 2.65 -21.43
C SER A 226 0.97 3.98 -22.05
N PRO A 227 1.44 4.03 -23.30
CA PRO A 227 1.52 5.30 -23.99
C PRO A 227 0.11 5.88 -23.98
N ILE A 228 -0.05 7.08 -23.43
CA ILE A 228 -1.26 7.86 -23.60
C ILE A 228 -1.32 8.14 -25.09
N THR A 229 -2.05 7.33 -25.84
CA THR A 229 -2.48 7.68 -27.19
C THR A 229 -3.61 8.69 -27.02
N PRO A 230 -3.44 9.95 -27.38
CA PRO A 230 -4.53 10.91 -27.42
C PRO A 230 -5.29 10.66 -28.72
N GLU A 231 -5.99 9.55 -28.82
CA GLU A 231 -6.89 9.24 -29.94
C GLU A 231 -8.09 8.46 -29.43
N SER A 232 -9.07 9.18 -28.91
CA SER A 232 -10.49 8.80 -29.00
C SER A 232 -11.41 9.92 -28.52
N SER A 233 -11.29 11.10 -29.12
CA SER A 233 -12.37 12.07 -29.04
C SER A 233 -12.41 12.97 -30.29
N ALA A 234 -12.39 12.38 -31.47
CA ALA A 234 -12.82 13.06 -32.67
C ALA A 234 -13.15 12.02 -33.72
N ASN A 235 -14.39 11.65 -33.85
CA ASN A 235 -15.18 11.62 -35.03
C ASN A 235 -16.27 10.56 -34.99
N HIS A 236 -17.40 10.95 -34.48
CA HIS A 236 -18.66 10.46 -35.00
C HIS A 236 -19.48 11.72 -35.37
N SER A 237 -19.30 12.18 -36.54
CA SER A 237 -20.41 12.85 -37.26
C SER A 237 -20.01 13.10 -38.70
N GLY A 238 -20.78 12.58 -39.58
CA GLY A 238 -20.80 13.07 -40.96
C GLY A 238 -20.64 12.02 -42.03
N VAL A 239 -21.54 11.06 -42.02
CA VAL A 239 -22.05 10.48 -43.27
C VAL A 239 -22.70 11.58 -44.08
N VAL A 240 -22.44 11.69 -45.33
CA VAL A 240 -23.40 11.91 -46.41
C VAL A 240 -22.81 11.50 -47.75
N ASN A 241 -23.24 10.37 -48.22
CA ASN A 241 -23.93 10.14 -49.50
C ASN A 241 -23.54 11.02 -50.69
N GLU A 242 -22.98 10.31 -51.63
CA GLU A 242 -23.42 10.12 -53.03
C GLU A 242 -24.25 11.23 -53.72
N PRO A 243 -24.28 11.36 -55.04
CA PRO A 243 -24.47 10.24 -55.97
C PRO A 243 -23.71 10.27 -57.32
N LEU A 244 -23.66 9.06 -57.89
CA LEU A 244 -23.51 8.80 -59.34
C LEU A 244 -24.30 9.76 -60.24
N ARG A 245 -23.72 10.22 -61.32
CA ARG A 245 -24.37 10.29 -62.65
C ARG A 245 -23.31 10.32 -63.76
N SER A 246 -23.25 9.20 -64.44
CA SER A 246 -23.74 9.01 -65.79
C SER A 246 -22.96 9.69 -66.93
N ARG A 247 -22.43 8.84 -67.75
CA ARG A 247 -22.06 8.96 -69.15
C ARG A 247 -23.01 9.86 -69.98
N PRO A 248 -22.69 10.36 -71.19
CA PRO A 248 -22.18 9.52 -72.29
C PRO A 248 -21.15 10.28 -73.19
N GLY A 249 -20.37 9.60 -73.95
CA GLY A 249 -20.65 9.20 -75.26
C GLY A 249 -19.82 9.92 -76.34
N THR A 250 -19.31 9.13 -77.23
CA THR A 250 -19.09 9.36 -78.67
C THR A 250 -17.93 10.33 -79.03
N ALA A 251 -17.06 9.97 -79.77
CA ALA A 251 -16.89 9.31 -81.05
C ALA A 251 -15.92 10.13 -81.93
N HIS A 252 -15.23 9.40 -82.72
CA HIS A 252 -14.65 9.75 -84.03
C HIS A 252 -13.25 10.36 -84.14
N LEU A 253 -12.48 9.59 -84.79
CA LEU A 253 -11.84 9.74 -86.11
C LEU A 253 -10.59 10.63 -86.09
N VAL A 254 -9.51 10.20 -86.49
CA VAL A 254 -8.92 9.69 -87.73
C VAL A 254 -7.66 8.94 -87.40
#